data_53d584ea8b17888087c1e79c6dcb5505
#
_entry.id   53d584ea8b17888087c1e79c6dcb5505
#
_cell.length_a   1.000
_cell.length_b   1.000
_cell.length_c   1.000
_cell.angle_alpha   90.00
_cell.angle_beta   90.00
_cell.angle_gamma   90.00
#
_symmetry.space_group_name_H-M   'P 1'
#
loop_
_entity.id
_entity.type
_entity.pdbx_description
1 polymer ?
#
loop_
_entity_poly.entity_id
_entity_poly.type
_entity_poly.pdbx_seq_one_letter_code
_entity_poly.pdbx_strand_id
1 'polypeptide(L)'
;MRIERAIDAYLDWRRLERDATARSTDSYRRILWKLAEDYPEVELAKLTTSDLRAFLKRWEAKSAATRANVISVLHSFFDWANVEDLVEADPSTKIRRPRKRRPDVYRPSIDELGRLRAAALPYERPAIVLMEGAGLRSAEVRACRWADFDMVRGRLRVFRKGQHWYYLPLAPDVVDELRDSFKRLQPELDNHVFAVEVEQWVSQFERVRRLKDPKKPASEQALWRMVARVCKRAGVRRLHPHQLRHGFANRFLRESGHDVVALRGLLGHSRIDTTQLYTDDIEADELARALAAALRLREAQASSEWTTLDDATLKYPRNRVMEAAGIEPASAAAPDERLQA
;
A
#
# COMPACT_ATOMS: atom_id res chain seq x y z
N MET A 1 36.61 -7.43 13.66
CA MET A 1 36.13 -6.06 13.28
C MET A 1 35.18 -5.52 14.34
N ARG A 2 35.25 -4.21 14.69
CA ARG A 2 34.30 -3.58 15.62
C ARG A 2 32.91 -3.46 14.97
N ILE A 3 31.87 -3.47 15.83
CA ILE A 3 30.47 -3.44 15.37
C ILE A 3 30.17 -2.20 14.53
N GLU A 4 30.64 -0.99 14.96
CA GLU A 4 30.40 0.27 14.24
C GLU A 4 30.92 0.24 12.81
N ARG A 5 32.16 -0.27 12.62
CA ARG A 5 32.74 -0.40 11.28
C ARG A 5 31.98 -1.38 10.39
N ALA A 6 31.51 -2.47 10.98
CA ALA A 6 30.67 -3.43 10.26
C ALA A 6 29.31 -2.83 9.86
N ILE A 7 28.72 -2.01 10.73
CA ILE A 7 27.47 -1.29 10.42
C ILE A 7 27.67 -0.34 9.24
N ASP A 8 28.74 0.46 9.24
CA ASP A 8 28.99 1.40 8.15
C ASP A 8 29.23 0.65 6.83
N ALA A 9 30.05 -0.40 6.83
CA ALA A 9 30.27 -1.22 5.65
C ALA A 9 28.97 -1.85 5.13
N TYR A 10 28.14 -2.38 6.03
CA TYR A 10 26.84 -2.93 5.66
C TYR A 10 25.89 -1.90 5.05
N LEU A 11 25.83 -0.68 5.61
CA LEU A 11 24.99 0.38 5.09
C LEU A 11 25.47 0.88 3.73
N ASP A 12 26.79 0.88 3.50
CA ASP A 12 27.39 1.19 2.20
C ASP A 12 27.07 0.10 1.18
N TRP A 13 27.26 -1.17 1.52
CA TRP A 13 26.85 -2.30 0.68
C TRP A 13 25.37 -2.22 0.30
N ARG A 14 24.48 -1.94 1.27
CA ARG A 14 23.04 -1.78 0.98
C ARG A 14 22.74 -0.66 0.00
N ARG A 15 23.50 0.43 0.02
CA ARG A 15 23.33 1.55 -0.92
C ARG A 15 23.84 1.20 -2.31
N LEU A 16 24.99 0.55 -2.38
CA LEU A 16 25.69 0.29 -3.65
C LEU A 16 25.14 -0.94 -4.39
N GLU A 17 24.86 -2.01 -3.67
CA GLU A 17 24.47 -3.29 -4.30
C GLU A 17 22.97 -3.62 -4.20
N ARG A 18 22.24 -3.00 -3.28
CA ARG A 18 20.81 -3.25 -3.08
C ARG A 18 19.91 -2.07 -3.42
N ASP A 19 20.46 -1.00 -4.00
CA ASP A 19 19.73 0.23 -4.32
C ASP A 19 18.84 0.73 -3.17
N ALA A 20 19.30 0.56 -1.93
CA ALA A 20 18.53 0.93 -0.77
C ALA A 20 18.40 2.44 -0.68
N THR A 21 17.15 2.93 -0.56
CA THR A 21 16.89 4.35 -0.40
C THR A 21 17.50 4.88 0.89
N ALA A 22 17.90 6.17 0.92
CA ALA A 22 18.42 6.84 2.11
C ALA A 22 17.51 6.61 3.34
N ARG A 23 16.19 6.73 3.18
CA ARG A 23 15.21 6.48 4.24
C ARG A 23 15.26 5.05 4.79
N SER A 24 15.41 4.06 3.91
CA SER A 24 15.56 2.65 4.31
C SER A 24 16.86 2.46 5.07
N THR A 25 17.96 2.98 4.56
CA THR A 25 19.29 2.94 5.19
C THR A 25 19.28 3.59 6.58
N ASP A 26 18.64 4.75 6.74
CA ASP A 26 18.52 5.44 8.03
C ASP A 26 17.70 4.65 9.05
N SER A 27 16.69 3.91 8.59
CA SER A 27 15.91 3.04 9.49
C SER A 27 16.77 1.88 10.03
N TYR A 28 17.59 1.27 9.18
CA TYR A 28 18.53 0.21 9.56
C TYR A 28 19.63 0.77 10.48
N ARG A 29 20.21 1.91 10.11
CA ARG A 29 21.20 2.61 10.92
C ARG A 29 20.71 2.80 12.36
N ARG A 30 19.52 3.39 12.55
CA ARG A 30 18.97 3.64 13.88
C ARG A 30 18.79 2.41 14.76
N ILE A 31 18.56 1.23 14.16
CA ILE A 31 18.45 -0.01 14.91
C ILE A 31 19.82 -0.58 15.23
N LEU A 32 20.71 -0.64 14.24
CA LEU A 32 22.03 -1.23 14.39
C LEU A 32 22.96 -0.40 15.27
N TRP A 33 22.89 0.95 15.22
CA TRP A 33 23.65 1.79 16.13
C TRP A 33 23.27 1.58 17.60
N LYS A 34 22.01 1.24 17.90
CA LYS A 34 21.60 0.85 19.25
C LYS A 34 22.23 -0.47 19.69
N LEU A 35 22.50 -1.38 18.77
CA LEU A 35 23.25 -2.60 19.07
C LEU A 35 24.70 -2.25 19.41
N ALA A 36 25.35 -1.36 18.64
CA ALA A 36 26.69 -0.90 18.94
C ALA A 36 26.77 -0.15 20.29
N GLU A 37 25.77 0.68 20.62
CA GLU A 37 25.65 1.34 21.94
C GLU A 37 25.59 0.34 23.11
N ASP A 38 24.91 -0.80 22.95
CA ASP A 38 24.79 -1.81 24.01
C ASP A 38 26.06 -2.66 24.16
N TYR A 39 26.89 -2.75 23.11
CA TYR A 39 28.10 -3.57 23.07
C TYR A 39 29.32 -2.75 22.59
N PRO A 40 29.67 -1.66 23.29
CA PRO A 40 30.83 -0.85 22.94
C PRO A 40 32.10 -1.71 23.05
N GLU A 41 33.04 -1.46 22.13
CA GLU A 41 34.35 -2.16 22.11
C GLU A 41 34.29 -3.69 21.83
N VAL A 42 33.09 -4.27 21.66
CA VAL A 42 32.93 -5.68 21.34
C VAL A 42 33.18 -5.90 19.85
N GLU A 43 33.91 -6.94 19.51
CA GLU A 43 34.08 -7.36 18.12
C GLU A 43 32.81 -8.08 17.62
N LEU A 44 32.44 -7.83 16.38
CA LEU A 44 31.23 -8.41 15.77
C LEU A 44 31.21 -9.95 15.88
N ALA A 45 32.35 -10.60 15.65
CA ALA A 45 32.49 -12.06 15.73
C ALA A 45 32.26 -12.65 17.13
N LYS A 46 32.32 -11.82 18.17
CA LYS A 46 32.07 -12.27 19.56
C LYS A 46 30.62 -12.16 19.99
N LEU A 47 29.76 -11.51 19.20
CA LEU A 47 28.34 -11.42 19.51
C LEU A 47 27.65 -12.78 19.38
N THR A 48 26.94 -13.15 20.43
CA THR A 48 26.23 -14.42 20.52
C THR A 48 24.72 -14.24 20.35
N THR A 49 24.00 -15.33 20.09
CA THR A 49 22.52 -15.32 20.11
C THR A 49 21.97 -14.82 21.46
N SER A 50 22.68 -15.06 22.57
CA SER A 50 22.28 -14.57 23.91
C SER A 50 22.34 -13.05 23.98
N ASP A 51 23.37 -12.44 23.43
CA ASP A 51 23.53 -10.99 23.40
C ASP A 51 22.43 -10.34 22.56
N LEU A 52 22.13 -10.91 21.38
CA LEU A 52 21.04 -10.42 20.56
C LEU A 52 19.67 -10.55 21.26
N ARG A 53 19.45 -11.60 22.05
CA ARG A 53 18.23 -11.71 22.87
C ARG A 53 18.21 -10.66 23.98
N ALA A 54 19.33 -10.36 24.62
CA ALA A 54 19.45 -9.29 25.60
C ALA A 54 19.15 -7.92 24.97
N PHE A 55 19.72 -7.62 23.81
CA PHE A 55 19.42 -6.41 23.03
C PHE A 55 17.91 -6.29 22.72
N LEU A 56 17.25 -7.39 22.34
CA LEU A 56 15.83 -7.39 22.01
C LEU A 56 14.91 -7.04 23.21
N LYS A 57 15.36 -7.16 24.44
CA LYS A 57 14.60 -6.72 25.63
C LYS A 57 14.28 -5.21 25.60
N ARG A 58 15.14 -4.38 24.99
CA ARG A 58 14.85 -2.94 24.76
C ARG A 58 13.53 -2.71 24.01
N TRP A 59 13.07 -3.69 23.27
CA TRP A 59 11.89 -3.60 22.39
C TRP A 59 10.69 -4.39 22.93
N GLU A 60 10.79 -4.96 24.14
CA GLU A 60 9.76 -5.82 24.72
C GLU A 60 8.41 -5.11 24.82
N ALA A 61 8.39 -3.84 25.26
CA ALA A 61 7.19 -3.02 25.36
C ALA A 61 6.65 -2.53 23.99
N LYS A 62 7.36 -2.78 22.88
CA LYS A 62 6.92 -2.37 21.55
C LYS A 62 6.00 -3.42 20.90
N SER A 63 5.24 -2.99 19.90
CA SER A 63 4.34 -3.88 19.16
C SER A 63 5.08 -5.08 18.55
N ALA A 64 4.37 -6.20 18.35
CA ALA A 64 4.92 -7.37 17.66
C ALA A 64 5.46 -7.03 16.26
N ALA A 65 4.81 -6.09 15.54
CA ALA A 65 5.27 -5.61 14.24
C ALA A 65 6.62 -4.86 14.34
N THR A 66 6.79 -4.01 15.36
CA THR A 66 8.06 -3.31 15.62
C THR A 66 9.17 -4.30 15.94
N ARG A 67 8.91 -5.26 16.85
CA ARG A 67 9.88 -6.30 17.20
C ARG A 67 10.25 -7.15 15.98
N ALA A 68 9.29 -7.56 15.18
CA ALA A 68 9.55 -8.30 13.94
C ALA A 68 10.42 -7.51 12.96
N ASN A 69 10.25 -6.18 12.87
CA ASN A 69 11.08 -5.32 12.04
C ASN A 69 12.53 -5.29 12.56
N VAL A 70 12.73 -5.11 13.87
CA VAL A 70 14.07 -5.12 14.48
C VAL A 70 14.78 -6.44 14.20
N ILE A 71 14.09 -7.57 14.41
CA ILE A 71 14.65 -8.90 14.14
C ILE A 71 14.99 -9.06 12.64
N SER A 72 14.17 -8.50 11.74
CA SER A 72 14.46 -8.53 10.30
C SER A 72 15.71 -7.75 9.93
N VAL A 73 15.99 -6.63 10.64
CA VAL A 73 17.21 -5.86 10.45
C VAL A 73 18.42 -6.64 10.94
N LEU A 74 18.33 -7.28 12.12
CA LEU A 74 19.40 -8.13 12.65
C LEU A 74 19.70 -9.30 11.70
N HIS A 75 18.67 -10.03 11.24
CA HIS A 75 18.87 -11.13 10.27
C HIS A 75 19.56 -10.64 9.01
N SER A 76 19.13 -9.49 8.44
CA SER A 76 19.75 -8.97 7.21
C SER A 76 21.21 -8.52 7.43
N PHE A 77 21.54 -8.01 8.61
CA PHE A 77 22.88 -7.57 8.96
C PHE A 77 23.83 -8.75 9.18
N PHE A 78 23.41 -9.72 9.98
CA PHE A 78 24.25 -10.88 10.28
C PHE A 78 24.34 -11.89 9.12
N ASP A 79 23.31 -12.00 8.28
CA ASP A 79 23.36 -12.75 7.02
C ASP A 79 24.44 -12.17 6.10
N TRP A 80 24.44 -10.83 5.90
CA TRP A 80 25.50 -10.13 5.18
C TRP A 80 26.89 -10.34 5.83
N ALA A 81 26.97 -10.17 7.15
CA ALA A 81 28.25 -10.33 7.86
C ALA A 81 28.81 -11.76 7.76
N ASN A 82 27.95 -12.77 7.68
CA ASN A 82 28.35 -14.14 7.46
C ASN A 82 28.82 -14.39 6.02
N VAL A 83 28.17 -13.77 5.03
CA VAL A 83 28.58 -13.83 3.62
C VAL A 83 29.95 -13.15 3.40
N GLU A 84 30.23 -12.08 4.14
CA GLU A 84 31.51 -11.35 4.11
C GLU A 84 32.57 -11.94 5.05
N ASP A 85 32.39 -13.14 5.57
CA ASP A 85 33.30 -13.84 6.48
C ASP A 85 33.67 -13.03 7.75
N LEU A 86 32.81 -12.09 8.17
CA LEU A 86 33.01 -11.27 9.38
C LEU A 86 32.59 -11.98 10.66
N VAL A 87 31.76 -13.00 10.53
CA VAL A 87 31.32 -13.91 11.61
C VAL A 87 31.36 -15.35 11.08
N GLU A 88 31.81 -16.28 11.93
CA GLU A 88 31.89 -17.70 11.55
C GLU A 88 30.50 -18.32 11.40
N ALA A 89 29.53 -17.88 12.19
CA ALA A 89 28.13 -18.30 12.11
C ALA A 89 27.21 -17.12 12.43
N ASP A 90 26.08 -17.00 11.74
CA ASP A 90 25.08 -15.97 11.99
C ASP A 90 24.37 -16.21 13.35
N PRO A 91 24.62 -15.37 14.38
CA PRO A 91 24.00 -15.51 15.70
C PRO A 91 22.50 -15.19 15.70
N SER A 92 21.98 -14.58 14.65
CA SER A 92 20.57 -14.20 14.56
C SER A 92 19.65 -15.33 14.08
N THR A 93 20.15 -16.38 13.48
CA THR A 93 19.40 -17.49 12.87
C THR A 93 18.40 -18.16 13.85
N LYS A 94 18.80 -18.29 15.12
CA LYS A 94 17.94 -18.91 16.17
C LYS A 94 16.90 -17.95 16.76
N ILE A 95 16.83 -16.70 16.29
CA ILE A 95 15.87 -15.69 16.76
C ILE A 95 14.61 -15.76 15.90
N ARG A 96 13.49 -16.13 16.51
CA ARG A 96 12.22 -16.21 15.80
C ARG A 96 11.50 -14.87 15.77
N ARG A 97 10.93 -14.51 14.60
CA ARG A 97 10.06 -13.33 14.46
C ARG A 97 8.74 -13.60 15.18
N PRO A 98 8.24 -12.66 15.98
CA PRO A 98 6.90 -12.79 16.57
C PRO A 98 5.85 -12.83 15.45
N ARG A 99 4.79 -13.62 15.67
CA ARG A 99 3.64 -13.62 14.76
C ARG A 99 3.01 -12.24 14.76
N LYS A 100 2.91 -11.63 13.60
CA LYS A 100 2.18 -10.37 13.42
C LYS A 100 0.69 -10.69 13.58
N ARG A 101 0.06 -10.20 14.65
CA ARG A 101 -1.40 -10.11 14.67
C ARG A 101 -1.78 -9.06 13.64
N ARG A 102 -2.71 -9.37 12.74
CA ARG A 102 -3.28 -8.35 11.85
C ARG A 102 -4.01 -7.34 12.74
N PRO A 103 -3.60 -6.06 12.77
CA PRO A 103 -4.38 -5.07 13.49
C PRO A 103 -5.73 -4.93 12.77
N ASP A 104 -6.78 -4.77 13.54
CA ASP A 104 -8.04 -4.30 13.00
C ASP A 104 -7.82 -2.87 12.47
N VAL A 105 -7.70 -2.77 11.15
CA VAL A 105 -7.45 -1.49 10.47
C VAL A 105 -8.80 -0.85 10.23
N TYR A 106 -9.09 0.19 10.99
CA TYR A 106 -10.28 0.99 10.77
C TYR A 106 -10.34 1.51 9.33
N ARG A 107 -11.45 1.25 8.67
CA ARG A 107 -11.73 1.66 7.29
C ARG A 107 -12.83 2.72 7.31
N PRO A 108 -12.55 3.94 6.80
CA PRO A 108 -13.56 4.97 6.74
C PRO A 108 -14.70 4.56 5.80
N SER A 109 -15.92 4.85 6.20
CA SER A 109 -17.11 4.66 5.36
C SER A 109 -17.14 5.66 4.20
N ILE A 110 -17.96 5.39 3.18
CA ILE A 110 -18.17 6.32 2.04
C ILE A 110 -18.67 7.68 2.54
N ASP A 111 -19.59 7.68 3.51
CA ASP A 111 -20.11 8.91 4.13
C ASP A 111 -18.99 9.70 4.84
N GLU A 112 -18.13 9.04 5.61
CA GLU A 112 -16.99 9.69 6.26
C GLU A 112 -16.02 10.30 5.26
N LEU A 113 -15.74 9.60 4.15
CA LEU A 113 -14.90 10.12 3.06
C LEU A 113 -15.55 11.34 2.39
N GLY A 114 -16.86 11.31 2.15
CA GLY A 114 -17.63 12.44 1.63
C GLY A 114 -17.57 13.65 2.57
N ARG A 115 -17.77 13.45 3.87
CA ARG A 115 -17.65 14.52 4.89
C ARG A 115 -16.23 15.08 4.96
N LEU A 116 -15.20 14.25 4.84
CA LEU A 116 -13.82 14.69 4.77
C LEU A 116 -13.58 15.60 3.55
N ARG A 117 -14.04 15.19 2.37
CA ARG A 117 -13.92 15.95 1.13
C ARG A 117 -14.63 17.31 1.27
N ALA A 118 -15.85 17.34 1.83
CA ALA A 118 -16.62 18.56 2.06
C ALA A 118 -15.96 19.52 3.06
N ALA A 119 -15.35 18.99 4.13
CA ALA A 119 -14.72 19.78 5.19
C ALA A 119 -13.29 20.25 4.85
N ALA A 120 -12.71 19.76 3.76
CA ALA A 120 -11.37 20.17 3.33
C ALA A 120 -11.40 21.60 2.77
N LEU A 121 -10.46 22.44 3.24
CA LEU A 121 -10.26 23.78 2.71
C LEU A 121 -9.74 23.72 1.26
N PRO A 122 -9.92 24.78 0.46
CA PRO A 122 -9.55 24.76 -0.97
C PRO A 122 -8.14 24.22 -1.26
N TYR A 123 -7.15 24.63 -0.47
CA TYR A 123 -5.76 24.18 -0.64
C TYR A 123 -5.45 22.78 -0.04
N GLU A 124 -6.34 22.21 0.79
CA GLU A 124 -6.24 20.86 1.35
C GLU A 124 -6.96 19.82 0.48
N ARG A 125 -8.02 20.27 -0.21
CA ARG A 125 -8.95 19.42 -0.96
C ARG A 125 -8.28 18.56 -2.02
N PRO A 126 -7.35 19.05 -2.86
CA PRO A 126 -6.67 18.21 -3.83
C PRO A 126 -5.92 17.02 -3.22
N ALA A 127 -5.25 17.24 -2.08
CA ALA A 127 -4.54 16.15 -1.39
C ALA A 127 -5.49 15.10 -0.82
N ILE A 128 -6.63 15.52 -0.24
CA ILE A 128 -7.68 14.60 0.24
C ILE A 128 -8.24 13.78 -0.93
N VAL A 129 -8.63 14.44 -2.02
CA VAL A 129 -9.19 13.81 -3.22
C VAL A 129 -8.23 12.80 -3.83
N LEU A 130 -6.94 13.12 -3.90
CA LEU A 130 -5.93 12.19 -4.43
C LEU A 130 -5.74 10.96 -3.54
N MET A 131 -5.82 11.10 -2.22
CA MET A 131 -5.68 9.96 -1.31
C MET A 131 -6.91 9.05 -1.31
N GLU A 132 -8.12 9.64 -1.23
CA GLU A 132 -9.35 8.87 -1.08
C GLU A 132 -10.04 8.56 -2.42
N GLY A 133 -9.79 9.36 -3.47
CA GLY A 133 -10.37 9.22 -4.81
C GLY A 133 -9.49 8.48 -5.80
N ALA A 134 -8.16 8.58 -5.67
CA ALA A 134 -7.19 7.94 -6.55
C ALA A 134 -6.23 6.98 -5.83
N GLY A 135 -6.35 6.84 -4.51
CA GLY A 135 -5.58 5.91 -3.72
C GLY A 135 -4.07 6.19 -3.65
N LEU A 136 -3.62 7.43 -3.83
CA LEU A 136 -2.20 7.78 -3.80
C LEU A 136 -1.59 7.57 -2.41
N ARG A 137 -0.31 7.17 -2.39
CA ARG A 137 0.49 7.15 -1.14
C ARG A 137 0.85 8.56 -0.70
N SER A 138 1.08 8.75 0.60
CA SER A 138 1.53 10.03 1.17
C SER A 138 2.73 10.64 0.41
N ALA A 139 3.70 9.81 0.03
CA ALA A 139 4.88 10.26 -0.71
C ALA A 139 4.51 10.69 -2.15
N GLU A 140 3.61 9.97 -2.81
CA GLU A 140 3.11 10.28 -4.15
C GLU A 140 2.33 11.61 -4.16
N VAL A 141 1.42 11.81 -3.19
CA VAL A 141 0.67 13.08 -3.06
C VAL A 141 1.61 14.27 -2.84
N ARG A 142 2.62 14.10 -1.99
CA ARG A 142 3.59 15.18 -1.69
C ARG A 142 4.51 15.50 -2.85
N ALA A 143 4.83 14.52 -3.68
CA ALA A 143 5.67 14.70 -4.86
C ALA A 143 4.90 15.24 -6.07
N CYS A 144 3.58 15.05 -6.10
CA CYS A 144 2.72 15.40 -7.22
C CYS A 144 2.69 16.91 -7.46
N ARG A 145 2.87 17.32 -8.72
CA ARG A 145 2.76 18.71 -9.19
C ARG A 145 1.55 18.88 -10.09
N TRP A 146 1.10 20.10 -10.26
CA TRP A 146 -0.01 20.37 -11.18
C TRP A 146 0.33 20.03 -12.64
N ALA A 147 1.60 20.14 -13.04
CA ALA A 147 2.08 19.71 -14.35
C ALA A 147 1.96 18.20 -14.61
N ASP A 148 1.78 17.39 -13.57
CA ASP A 148 1.67 15.94 -13.72
C ASP A 148 0.27 15.47 -14.17
N PHE A 149 -0.73 16.38 -14.20
CA PHE A 149 -2.10 16.08 -14.59
C PHE A 149 -2.36 16.29 -16.06
N ASP A 150 -2.85 15.27 -16.73
CA ASP A 150 -3.50 15.36 -18.03
C ASP A 150 -5.03 15.39 -17.80
N MET A 151 -5.55 16.60 -17.55
CA MET A 151 -6.98 16.82 -17.25
C MET A 151 -7.90 16.48 -18.44
N VAL A 152 -7.36 16.48 -19.65
CA VAL A 152 -8.12 16.14 -20.87
C VAL A 152 -8.32 14.64 -20.95
N ARG A 153 -7.26 13.87 -20.71
CA ARG A 153 -7.32 12.40 -20.74
C ARG A 153 -7.67 11.77 -19.39
N GLY A 154 -7.92 12.56 -18.36
CA GLY A 154 -8.28 12.05 -17.02
C GLY A 154 -7.20 11.17 -16.42
N ARG A 155 -5.94 11.57 -16.48
CA ARG A 155 -4.83 10.77 -15.96
C ARG A 155 -3.78 11.61 -15.24
N LEU A 156 -3.09 10.97 -14.29
CA LEU A 156 -2.02 11.54 -13.50
C LEU A 156 -0.72 10.77 -13.73
N ARG A 157 0.37 11.48 -14.00
CA ARG A 157 1.72 10.90 -14.06
C ARG A 157 2.29 10.79 -12.65
N VAL A 158 2.60 9.57 -12.19
CA VAL A 158 3.11 9.28 -10.84
C VAL A 158 4.44 8.54 -10.93
N PHE A 159 5.41 8.98 -10.15
CA PHE A 159 6.68 8.28 -9.99
C PHE A 159 6.57 7.22 -8.89
N ARG A 160 6.76 5.95 -9.23
CA ARG A 160 6.59 4.83 -8.30
C ARG A 160 7.90 4.10 -8.01
N LYS A 161 7.88 3.30 -6.94
CA LYS A 161 9.00 2.43 -6.58
C LYS A 161 9.41 1.55 -7.76
N GLY A 162 10.70 1.51 -8.10
CA GLY A 162 11.23 0.85 -9.30
C GLY A 162 11.66 1.86 -10.36
N GLN A 163 11.67 3.16 -10.03
CA GLN A 163 12.18 4.27 -10.88
C GLN A 163 11.46 4.42 -12.23
N HIS A 164 10.14 4.10 -12.29
CA HIS A 164 9.34 4.25 -13.49
C HIS A 164 8.21 5.25 -13.30
N TRP A 165 7.99 6.09 -14.33
CA TRP A 165 6.80 6.90 -14.46
C TRP A 165 5.61 6.03 -14.85
N TYR A 166 4.51 6.24 -14.19
CA TYR A 166 3.26 5.52 -14.40
C TYR A 166 2.12 6.50 -14.62
N TYR A 167 1.24 6.23 -15.60
CA TYR A 167 0.02 7.00 -15.80
C TYR A 167 -1.13 6.32 -15.07
N LEU A 168 -1.59 6.96 -14.01
CA LEU A 168 -2.73 6.52 -13.21
C LEU A 168 -4.00 7.12 -13.81
N PRO A 169 -4.99 6.31 -14.25
CA PRO A 169 -6.30 6.82 -14.63
C PRO A 169 -7.02 7.38 -13.41
N LEU A 170 -7.71 8.48 -13.58
CA LEU A 170 -8.51 9.15 -12.58
C LEU A 170 -9.99 9.00 -12.91
N ALA A 171 -10.83 8.76 -11.91
CA ALA A 171 -12.27 8.77 -12.07
C ALA A 171 -12.77 10.18 -12.44
N PRO A 172 -13.87 10.31 -13.21
CA PRO A 172 -14.37 11.60 -13.65
C PRO A 172 -14.61 12.62 -12.55
N ASP A 173 -15.19 12.19 -11.41
CA ASP A 173 -15.43 13.03 -10.23
C ASP A 173 -14.12 13.55 -9.61
N VAL A 174 -13.06 12.75 -9.64
CA VAL A 174 -11.72 13.16 -9.17
C VAL A 174 -11.12 14.21 -10.12
N VAL A 175 -11.27 14.02 -11.42
CA VAL A 175 -10.79 14.98 -12.44
C VAL A 175 -11.52 16.32 -12.28
N ASP A 176 -12.83 16.31 -12.11
CA ASP A 176 -13.64 17.52 -11.96
C ASP A 176 -13.27 18.29 -10.68
N GLU A 177 -13.12 17.60 -9.56
CA GLU A 177 -12.67 18.20 -8.30
C GLU A 177 -11.28 18.83 -8.39
N LEU A 178 -10.35 18.18 -9.11
CA LEU A 178 -9.01 18.71 -9.32
C LEU A 178 -9.02 19.90 -10.28
N ARG A 179 -9.85 19.87 -11.32
CA ARG A 179 -10.04 20.98 -12.25
C ARG A 179 -10.62 22.22 -11.56
N ASP A 180 -11.62 22.01 -10.70
CA ASP A 180 -12.22 23.10 -9.91
C ASP A 180 -11.21 23.66 -8.88
N SER A 181 -10.44 22.79 -8.25
CA SER A 181 -9.34 23.22 -7.38
C SER A 181 -8.29 24.02 -8.13
N PHE A 182 -7.89 23.60 -9.33
CA PHE A 182 -6.95 24.34 -10.16
C PHE A 182 -7.48 25.73 -10.53
N LYS A 183 -8.72 25.83 -10.99
CA LYS A 183 -9.39 27.11 -11.34
C LYS A 183 -9.45 28.05 -10.13
N ARG A 184 -9.74 27.50 -8.95
CA ARG A 184 -9.89 28.29 -7.71
C ARG A 184 -8.57 28.77 -7.15
N LEU A 185 -7.56 27.92 -7.14
CA LEU A 185 -6.25 28.20 -6.56
C LEU A 185 -5.31 28.94 -7.50
N GLN A 186 -5.53 28.83 -8.82
CA GLN A 186 -4.69 29.40 -9.88
C GLN A 186 -3.19 29.16 -9.67
N PRO A 187 -2.76 27.91 -9.41
CA PRO A 187 -1.37 27.59 -9.12
C PRO A 187 -0.53 27.63 -10.41
N GLU A 188 0.77 27.85 -10.26
CA GLU A 188 1.72 27.56 -11.34
C GLU A 188 1.82 26.05 -11.55
N LEU A 189 2.13 25.61 -12.76
CA LEU A 189 2.19 24.18 -13.11
C LEU A 189 3.27 23.42 -12.34
N ASP A 190 4.38 24.08 -11.95
CA ASP A 190 5.46 23.50 -11.17
C ASP A 190 5.21 23.47 -9.67
N ASN A 191 4.10 24.06 -9.21
CA ASN A 191 3.68 24.00 -7.82
C ASN A 191 3.23 22.60 -7.44
N HIS A 192 3.58 22.17 -6.21
CA HIS A 192 3.05 20.94 -5.64
C HIS A 192 1.55 21.07 -5.36
N VAL A 193 0.80 19.99 -5.62
CA VAL A 193 -0.65 19.91 -5.38
C VAL A 193 -0.99 20.05 -3.90
N PHE A 194 -0.11 19.57 -3.04
CA PHE A 194 -0.20 19.74 -1.60
C PHE A 194 0.79 20.81 -1.13
N ALA A 195 0.28 21.99 -0.84
CA ALA A 195 1.02 23.08 -0.19
C ALA A 195 0.53 23.27 1.25
N VAL A 196 1.42 23.75 2.11
CA VAL A 196 1.11 24.00 3.53
C VAL A 196 0.87 25.48 3.73
N GLU A 197 -0.28 25.79 4.32
CA GLU A 197 -0.54 27.14 4.79
C GLU A 197 0.22 27.39 6.11
N VAL A 198 0.93 28.49 6.19
CA VAL A 198 1.63 28.95 7.38
C VAL A 198 1.17 30.35 7.74
N GLU A 199 1.03 30.60 9.02
CA GLU A 199 0.83 31.96 9.51
C GLU A 199 2.21 32.66 9.56
N GLN A 200 2.34 33.75 8.87
CA GLN A 200 3.54 34.59 8.86
C GLN A 200 3.20 35.96 9.43
N TRP A 201 4.01 36.42 10.37
CA TRP A 201 3.98 37.79 10.83
C TRP A 201 4.52 38.71 9.74
N VAL A 202 3.71 39.64 9.27
CA VAL A 202 4.14 40.71 8.34
C VAL A 202 4.42 42.01 9.08
N SER A 203 3.90 42.16 10.31
CA SER A 203 4.22 43.22 11.26
C SER A 203 4.03 42.68 12.69
N GLN A 204 4.41 43.47 13.70
CA GLN A 204 4.19 43.12 15.09
C GLN A 204 2.70 43.00 15.48
N PHE A 205 1.78 43.46 14.63
CA PHE A 205 0.34 43.46 14.87
C PHE A 205 -0.46 42.62 13.84
N GLU A 206 0.19 42.19 12.75
CA GLU A 206 -0.52 41.55 11.65
C GLU A 206 0.03 40.16 11.33
N ARG A 207 -0.80 39.15 11.36
CA ARG A 207 -0.55 37.78 10.86
C ARG A 207 -1.27 37.57 9.55
N VAL A 208 -0.53 37.16 8.55
CA VAL A 208 -1.09 36.77 7.25
C VAL A 208 -0.89 35.27 7.06
N ARG A 209 -1.92 34.60 6.56
CA ARG A 209 -1.81 33.21 6.12
C ARG A 209 -1.29 33.16 4.70
N ARG A 210 -0.15 32.51 4.51
CA ARG A 210 0.45 32.30 3.20
C ARG A 210 0.77 30.83 2.98
N LEU A 211 0.73 30.38 1.73
CA LEU A 211 1.27 29.09 1.37
C LEU A 211 2.78 29.12 1.52
N LYS A 212 3.31 28.15 2.26
CA LYS A 212 4.75 27.92 2.31
C LYS A 212 5.19 27.52 0.90
N ASP A 213 6.34 28.02 0.45
CA ASP A 213 6.89 27.80 -0.88
C ASP A 213 6.28 26.59 -1.62
N PRO A 214 5.33 26.80 -2.56
CA PRO A 214 4.59 25.71 -3.19
C PRO A 214 5.46 24.90 -4.18
N LYS A 215 6.65 25.38 -4.51
CA LYS A 215 7.63 24.68 -5.36
C LYS A 215 8.42 23.61 -4.59
N LYS A 216 8.33 23.63 -3.25
CA LYS A 216 8.96 22.61 -2.38
C LYS A 216 7.91 21.62 -1.84
N PRO A 217 8.22 20.32 -1.85
CA PRO A 217 7.30 19.32 -1.33
C PRO A 217 7.09 19.51 0.18
N ALA A 218 5.87 19.46 0.63
CA ALA A 218 5.55 19.49 2.05
C ALA A 218 6.10 18.26 2.78
N SER A 219 6.39 18.40 4.08
CA SER A 219 6.82 17.26 4.90
C SER A 219 5.70 16.23 5.10
N GLU A 220 6.08 14.98 5.38
CA GLU A 220 5.10 13.93 5.70
C GLU A 220 4.27 14.29 6.95
N GLN A 221 4.90 14.89 7.96
CA GLN A 221 4.22 15.35 9.17
C GLN A 221 3.20 16.46 8.88
N ALA A 222 3.49 17.33 7.90
CA ALA A 222 2.54 18.37 7.48
C ALA A 222 1.28 17.76 6.87
N LEU A 223 1.44 16.74 6.00
CA LEU A 223 0.30 16.00 5.43
C LEU A 223 -0.51 15.28 6.53
N TRP A 224 0.14 14.63 7.47
CA TRP A 224 -0.53 13.98 8.61
C TRP A 224 -1.31 14.96 9.48
N ARG A 225 -0.72 16.12 9.78
CA ARG A 225 -1.39 17.18 10.54
C ARG A 225 -2.58 17.76 9.78
N MET A 226 -2.45 17.93 8.46
CA MET A 226 -3.54 18.38 7.61
C MET A 226 -4.71 17.40 7.66
N VAL A 227 -4.49 16.11 7.41
CA VAL A 227 -5.55 15.08 7.48
C VAL A 227 -6.22 15.09 8.86
N ALA A 228 -5.44 15.19 9.95
CA ALA A 228 -6.02 15.24 11.30
C ALA A 228 -6.90 16.48 11.52
N ARG A 229 -6.54 17.67 10.97
CA ARG A 229 -7.37 18.87 11.03
C ARG A 229 -8.66 18.73 10.22
N VAL A 230 -8.57 18.15 9.02
CA VAL A 230 -9.74 17.87 8.18
C VAL A 230 -10.70 16.92 8.90
N CYS A 231 -10.19 15.83 9.50
CA CYS A 231 -11.00 14.89 10.28
C CYS A 231 -11.76 15.61 11.43
N LYS A 232 -11.06 16.50 12.15
CA LYS A 232 -11.68 17.28 13.23
C LYS A 232 -12.82 18.17 12.72
N ARG A 233 -12.62 18.87 11.58
CA ARG A 233 -13.67 19.71 10.98
C ARG A 233 -14.84 18.90 10.44
N ALA A 234 -14.57 17.73 9.89
CA ALA A 234 -15.57 16.82 9.35
C ALA A 234 -16.38 16.08 10.43
N GLY A 235 -15.99 16.18 11.70
CA GLY A 235 -16.62 15.42 12.78
C GLY A 235 -16.44 13.91 12.63
N VAL A 236 -15.33 13.46 12.01
CA VAL A 236 -15.02 12.05 11.83
C VAL A 236 -13.86 11.63 12.71
N ARG A 237 -13.75 10.32 12.96
CA ARG A 237 -12.61 9.75 13.68
C ARG A 237 -11.30 10.19 13.04
N ARG A 238 -10.27 10.43 13.87
CA ARG A 238 -8.90 10.75 13.37
C ARG A 238 -8.38 9.63 12.47
N LEU A 239 -8.13 9.96 11.22
CA LEU A 239 -7.59 9.08 10.21
C LEU A 239 -6.13 9.42 9.90
N HIS A 240 -5.43 8.45 9.31
CA HIS A 240 -4.10 8.60 8.75
C HIS A 240 -4.18 8.60 7.22
N PRO A 241 -3.24 9.21 6.51
CA PRO A 241 -3.21 9.18 5.04
C PRO A 241 -3.37 7.79 4.43
N HIS A 242 -2.75 6.77 5.03
CA HIS A 242 -2.92 5.38 4.58
C HIS A 242 -4.34 4.84 4.72
N GLN A 243 -5.10 5.30 5.72
CA GLN A 243 -6.51 4.87 5.88
C GLN A 243 -7.42 5.46 4.81
N LEU A 244 -7.12 6.66 4.29
CA LEU A 244 -7.83 7.22 3.13
C LEU A 244 -7.61 6.36 1.89
N ARG A 245 -6.37 5.93 1.64
CA ARG A 245 -6.05 4.98 0.57
C ARG A 245 -6.69 3.60 0.81
N HIS A 246 -6.81 3.13 2.04
CA HIS A 246 -7.59 1.92 2.35
C HIS A 246 -9.08 2.11 2.04
N GLY A 247 -9.63 3.31 2.34
CA GLY A 247 -10.99 3.67 1.94
C GLY A 247 -11.20 3.58 0.44
N PHE A 248 -10.27 4.14 -0.35
CA PHE A 248 -10.26 3.99 -1.82
C PHE A 248 -10.30 2.52 -2.25
N ALA A 249 -9.38 1.71 -1.70
CA ALA A 249 -9.25 0.31 -2.07
C ALA A 249 -10.54 -0.49 -1.80
N ASN A 250 -11.17 -0.27 -0.64
CA ASN A 250 -12.41 -0.94 -0.29
C ASN A 250 -13.58 -0.48 -1.16
N ARG A 251 -13.68 0.84 -1.43
CA ARG A 251 -14.69 1.38 -2.34
C ARG A 251 -14.52 0.79 -3.74
N PHE A 252 -13.31 0.80 -4.29
CA PHE A 252 -13.02 0.24 -5.60
C PHE A 252 -13.42 -1.24 -5.69
N LEU A 253 -13.06 -2.08 -4.71
CA LEU A 253 -13.42 -3.49 -4.71
C LEU A 253 -14.94 -3.70 -4.68
N ARG A 254 -15.68 -2.90 -3.93
CA ARG A 254 -17.16 -2.98 -3.89
C ARG A 254 -17.78 -2.61 -5.25
N GLU A 255 -17.28 -1.54 -5.87
CA GLU A 255 -17.81 -1.01 -7.13
C GLU A 255 -17.39 -1.84 -8.35
N SER A 256 -16.19 -2.45 -8.32
CA SER A 256 -15.64 -3.26 -9.42
C SER A 256 -15.99 -4.74 -9.38
N GLY A 257 -16.86 -5.18 -8.44
CA GLY A 257 -17.13 -6.61 -8.27
C GLY A 257 -15.90 -7.39 -7.78
N HIS A 258 -15.05 -6.77 -6.96
CA HIS A 258 -13.85 -7.36 -6.35
C HIS A 258 -12.69 -7.61 -7.33
N ASP A 259 -12.52 -6.75 -8.33
CA ASP A 259 -11.37 -6.82 -9.24
C ASP A 259 -10.05 -6.45 -8.52
N VAL A 260 -9.45 -7.47 -7.92
CA VAL A 260 -8.17 -7.36 -7.18
C VAL A 260 -7.00 -7.07 -8.12
N VAL A 261 -7.06 -7.53 -9.37
CA VAL A 261 -6.00 -7.34 -10.35
C VAL A 261 -5.93 -5.88 -10.77
N ALA A 262 -7.08 -5.28 -11.12
CA ALA A 262 -7.16 -3.86 -11.44
C ALA A 262 -6.76 -3.00 -10.23
N LEU A 263 -7.24 -3.32 -9.01
CA LEU A 263 -6.86 -2.62 -7.79
C LEU A 263 -5.35 -2.64 -7.57
N ARG A 264 -4.71 -3.80 -7.75
CA ARG A 264 -3.25 -3.93 -7.66
C ARG A 264 -2.54 -3.00 -8.62
N GLY A 265 -2.98 -2.93 -9.87
CA GLY A 265 -2.47 -2.00 -10.89
C GLY A 265 -2.61 -0.54 -10.45
N LEU A 266 -3.81 -0.13 -10.05
CA LEU A 266 -4.11 1.23 -9.57
C LEU A 266 -3.24 1.61 -8.36
N LEU A 267 -3.12 0.73 -7.37
CA LEU A 267 -2.33 0.97 -6.19
C LEU A 267 -0.82 0.84 -6.41
N GLY A 268 -0.36 0.19 -7.49
CA GLY A 268 1.06 -0.05 -7.76
C GLY A 268 1.70 -0.92 -6.66
N HIS A 269 1.05 -2.03 -6.31
CA HIS A 269 1.61 -3.03 -5.41
C HIS A 269 2.49 -3.99 -6.20
N SER A 270 3.78 -4.05 -5.86
CA SER A 270 4.73 -4.98 -6.48
C SER A 270 4.50 -6.43 -6.05
N ARG A 271 3.80 -6.68 -4.93
CA ARG A 271 3.51 -8.01 -4.38
C ARG A 271 2.01 -8.17 -4.17
N ILE A 272 1.49 -9.37 -4.47
CA ILE A 272 0.08 -9.73 -4.27
C ILE A 272 -0.29 -9.67 -2.78
N ASP A 273 0.60 -10.09 -1.89
CA ASP A 273 0.38 -10.13 -0.43
C ASP A 273 -0.15 -8.79 0.15
N THR A 274 0.23 -7.66 -0.45
CA THR A 274 -0.24 -6.33 0.00
C THR A 274 -1.66 -6.01 -0.47
N THR A 275 -2.13 -6.65 -1.55
CA THR A 275 -3.52 -6.49 -2.02
C THR A 275 -4.44 -7.50 -1.35
N GLN A 276 -3.92 -8.65 -0.95
CA GLN A 276 -4.62 -9.69 -0.20
C GLN A 276 -5.16 -9.20 1.15
N LEU A 277 -4.56 -8.15 1.73
CA LEU A 277 -5.09 -7.47 2.92
C LEU A 277 -6.50 -6.90 2.72
N TYR A 278 -6.93 -6.67 1.49
CA TYR A 278 -8.26 -6.15 1.18
C TYR A 278 -9.26 -7.24 0.81
N THR A 279 -8.78 -8.43 0.43
CA THR A 279 -9.64 -9.57 0.06
C THR A 279 -10.00 -10.45 1.25
N ASP A 280 -9.14 -10.50 2.26
CA ASP A 280 -9.36 -11.31 3.45
C ASP A 280 -10.46 -10.75 4.39
N ASP A 281 -10.89 -9.50 4.16
CA ASP A 281 -11.88 -8.78 4.98
C ASP A 281 -13.22 -8.60 4.26
N ILE A 282 -13.50 -9.40 3.24
CA ILE A 282 -14.84 -9.45 2.67
C ILE A 282 -15.74 -10.03 3.78
N GLU A 283 -16.63 -9.20 4.32
CA GLU A 283 -17.59 -9.63 5.33
C GLU A 283 -18.40 -10.80 4.77
N ALA A 284 -18.71 -11.79 5.62
CA ALA A 284 -19.47 -12.97 5.22
C ALA A 284 -20.79 -12.60 4.49
N ASP A 285 -21.40 -11.46 4.87
CA ASP A 285 -22.58 -10.90 4.23
C ASP A 285 -22.34 -10.36 2.82
N GLU A 286 -21.14 -9.87 2.50
CA GLU A 286 -20.77 -9.45 1.13
C GLU A 286 -20.52 -10.67 0.24
N LEU A 287 -19.87 -11.70 0.78
CA LEU A 287 -19.70 -12.98 0.11
C LEU A 287 -21.04 -13.66 -0.17
N ALA A 288 -21.96 -13.65 0.81
CA ALA A 288 -23.30 -14.20 0.63
C ALA A 288 -24.09 -13.42 -0.43
N ARG A 289 -23.98 -12.08 -0.45
CA ARG A 289 -24.62 -11.22 -1.47
C ARG A 289 -24.02 -11.46 -2.87
N ALA A 290 -22.70 -11.56 -2.98
CA ALA A 290 -22.02 -11.85 -4.25
C ALA A 290 -22.39 -13.25 -4.76
N LEU A 291 -22.45 -14.25 -3.88
CA LEU A 291 -22.89 -15.60 -4.21
C LEU A 291 -24.36 -15.62 -4.68
N ALA A 292 -25.24 -14.93 -3.94
CA ALA A 292 -26.66 -14.83 -4.31
C ALA A 292 -26.86 -14.12 -5.66
N ALA A 293 -26.08 -13.07 -5.94
CA ALA A 293 -26.10 -12.37 -7.23
C ALA A 293 -25.60 -13.28 -8.38
N ALA A 294 -24.52 -14.00 -8.16
CA ALA A 294 -23.98 -14.96 -9.14
C ALA A 294 -24.93 -16.13 -9.43
N LEU A 295 -25.61 -16.61 -8.41
CA LEU A 295 -26.62 -17.68 -8.55
C LEU A 295 -27.86 -17.18 -9.31
N ARG A 296 -28.36 -15.97 -9.02
CA ARG A 296 -29.48 -15.36 -9.75
C ARG A 296 -29.15 -15.11 -11.23
N LEU A 297 -27.92 -14.68 -11.54
CA LEU A 297 -27.46 -14.55 -12.91
C LEU A 297 -27.42 -15.89 -13.65
N ARG A 298 -27.00 -16.99 -12.97
CA ARG A 298 -27.03 -18.32 -13.52
C ARG A 298 -28.47 -18.81 -13.74
N GLU A 299 -29.37 -18.61 -12.81
CA GLU A 299 -30.79 -18.94 -12.96
C GLU A 299 -31.46 -18.13 -14.09
N ALA A 300 -31.16 -16.83 -14.22
CA ALA A 300 -31.66 -16.01 -15.30
C ALA A 300 -31.12 -16.46 -16.67
N GLN A 301 -29.85 -16.83 -16.76
CA GLN A 301 -29.23 -17.38 -17.97
C GLN A 301 -29.83 -18.77 -18.32
N ALA A 302 -29.97 -19.64 -17.33
CA ALA A 302 -30.61 -20.93 -17.53
C ALA A 302 -32.06 -20.79 -18.01
N SER A 303 -32.82 -19.83 -17.42
CA SER A 303 -34.21 -19.59 -17.84
C SER A 303 -34.34 -19.02 -19.25
N SER A 304 -33.37 -18.22 -19.69
CA SER A 304 -33.34 -17.68 -21.06
C SER A 304 -32.91 -18.69 -22.11
N GLU A 305 -32.10 -19.67 -21.73
CA GLU A 305 -31.69 -20.78 -22.64
C GLU A 305 -32.80 -21.85 -22.82
N TRP A 306 -33.67 -22.03 -21.82
CA TRP A 306 -34.77 -22.98 -21.91
C TRP A 306 -35.97 -22.48 -22.75
N THR A 307 -36.07 -21.20 -23.02
CA THR A 307 -37.18 -20.62 -23.83
C THR A 307 -36.93 -20.67 -25.33
N THR A 308 -35.77 -21.15 -25.81
CA THR A 308 -35.39 -21.11 -27.23
C THR A 308 -34.92 -22.48 -27.82
N LEU A 309 -35.10 -23.60 -27.09
CA LEU A 309 -34.68 -24.91 -27.61
C LEU A 309 -35.88 -25.78 -27.94
N ASP A 310 -36.17 -25.88 -29.24
CA ASP A 310 -36.92 -26.98 -29.81
C ASP A 310 -36.20 -28.31 -29.54
N ASP A 311 -36.97 -29.35 -29.33
CA ASP A 311 -36.64 -30.71 -28.82
C ASP A 311 -35.61 -31.52 -29.64
N ALA A 312 -34.89 -30.92 -30.59
CA ALA A 312 -34.06 -31.66 -31.56
C ALA A 312 -32.53 -31.59 -31.33
N THR A 313 -32.04 -30.84 -30.34
CA THR A 313 -30.56 -30.61 -30.20
C THR A 313 -30.03 -30.64 -28.78
N LEU A 314 -30.36 -31.68 -28.01
CA LEU A 314 -29.68 -31.99 -26.75
C LEU A 314 -28.33 -32.69 -27.03
N LYS A 315 -27.31 -31.94 -27.48
CA LYS A 315 -25.92 -32.33 -27.34
C LYS A 315 -25.25 -31.38 -26.32
N TYR A 316 -24.95 -31.93 -25.17
CA TYR A 316 -24.26 -31.24 -24.06
C TYR A 316 -22.92 -30.64 -24.50
N PRO A 317 -22.66 -29.36 -24.28
CA PRO A 317 -21.31 -28.85 -24.33
C PRO A 317 -20.69 -28.90 -22.93
N ARG A 318 -20.20 -30.07 -22.50
CA ARG A 318 -19.37 -30.19 -21.27
C ARG A 318 -18.03 -29.47 -21.36
N ASN A 319 -17.59 -29.03 -22.51
CA ASN A 319 -16.23 -28.56 -22.75
C ASN A 319 -16.00 -27.04 -22.52
N ARG A 320 -17.00 -26.17 -22.54
CA ARG A 320 -16.78 -24.74 -22.43
C ARG A 320 -16.44 -24.21 -21.01
N VAL A 321 -16.85 -24.91 -19.96
CA VAL A 321 -16.56 -24.50 -18.58
C VAL A 321 -15.14 -24.90 -18.16
N MET A 322 -14.61 -25.98 -18.76
CA MET A 322 -13.26 -26.47 -18.46
C MET A 322 -12.18 -25.68 -19.20
N GLU A 323 -12.43 -25.24 -20.44
CA GLU A 323 -11.51 -24.39 -21.21
C GLU A 323 -11.33 -23.00 -20.57
N ALA A 324 -12.39 -22.43 -20.00
CA ALA A 324 -12.31 -21.16 -19.28
C ALA A 324 -11.52 -21.22 -17.95
N ALA A 325 -11.35 -22.43 -17.40
CA ALA A 325 -10.59 -22.69 -16.18
C ALA A 325 -9.15 -23.16 -16.43
N GLY A 326 -8.74 -23.35 -17.69
CA GLY A 326 -7.38 -23.82 -18.04
C GLY A 326 -7.12 -25.27 -17.60
N ILE A 327 -8.15 -26.10 -17.48
CA ILE A 327 -8.03 -27.51 -17.12
C ILE A 327 -8.24 -28.33 -18.39
N GLU A 328 -7.21 -29.01 -18.86
CA GLU A 328 -7.35 -29.97 -19.98
C GLU A 328 -8.29 -31.12 -19.58
N PRO A 329 -9.25 -31.48 -20.44
CA PRO A 329 -10.12 -32.61 -20.17
C PRO A 329 -9.29 -33.92 -20.20
N ALA A 330 -9.35 -34.68 -19.12
CA ALA A 330 -8.77 -36.00 -19.08
C ALA A 330 -9.30 -36.81 -20.25
N SER A 331 -8.39 -37.33 -21.09
CA SER A 331 -8.68 -38.24 -22.21
C SER A 331 -9.59 -39.37 -21.76
N ALA A 332 -10.79 -39.45 -22.33
CA ALA A 332 -11.70 -40.56 -22.10
C ALA A 332 -11.05 -41.82 -22.63
N ALA A 333 -10.56 -42.67 -21.72
CA ALA A 333 -10.17 -44.02 -22.05
C ALA A 333 -11.41 -44.78 -22.57
N ALA A 334 -11.27 -45.37 -23.75
CA ALA A 334 -12.30 -46.24 -24.34
C ALA A 334 -12.62 -47.41 -23.40
N PRO A 335 -13.88 -47.84 -23.33
CA PRO A 335 -14.22 -48.99 -22.51
C PRO A 335 -13.60 -50.26 -23.10
N ASP A 336 -12.93 -51.03 -22.24
CA ASP A 336 -12.29 -52.29 -22.52
C ASP A 336 -13.39 -53.34 -22.83
N GLU A 337 -13.50 -53.77 -24.11
CA GLU A 337 -14.36 -54.87 -24.57
C GLU A 337 -13.73 -56.22 -24.23
N ARG A 338 -13.59 -56.55 -22.96
CA ARG A 338 -13.26 -57.92 -22.53
C ARG A 338 -13.93 -58.25 -21.22
N LEU A 339 -15.21 -58.61 -21.30
CA LEU A 339 -15.87 -59.47 -20.31
C LEU A 339 -17.21 -60.01 -20.91
N GLN A 340 -17.07 -60.89 -21.89
CA GLN A 340 -18.05 -61.87 -22.21
C GLN A 340 -17.31 -63.11 -22.73
N ALA A 341 -17.02 -64.02 -21.83
CA ALA A 341 -16.99 -65.48 -22.03
C ALA A 341 -16.93 -66.19 -20.67
#